data_d461036ab5b44e074a3e7334ad2148de
#
_entry.id   d461036ab5b44e074a3e7334ad2148de
#
_cell.length_a   1.000
_cell.length_b   1.000
_cell.length_c   1.000
_cell.angle_alpha   90.00
_cell.angle_beta   90.00
_cell.angle_gamma   90.00
#
_symmetry.space_group_name_H-M   'P 1'
#
loop_
_entity.id
_entity.type
_entity.pdbx_description
1 polymer ?
#
loop_
_entity_poly.entity_id
_entity_poly.type
_entity_poly.pdbx_seq_one_letter_code
_entity_poly.pdbx_strand_id
1 'polypeptide(L)'
;MIDLNGIRLRNRLVTSSSLLGYGAPKGRFAALGLSPISNFVDLRRFGAVTVRTVTTQPREGHFTLKESWRISEIPELLRLYRGALQEADAGWLNAFGWSNIGIDRYFDEYFPRTTGQNRILSLGGFSPDEFASLVERVNRQAPSGSLAAVEFNVSCHNVNFDFNPIIEEVLKRAVPASRFPVILKLSPDFDYLAHAKLAEANGVAALSAINTVKGLRLNPKSGAPLLKNRYGGLSGRAIKPIGLRVVSELREAGIKL
;
A
#
# COMPACT_ATOMS: atom_id res chain seq x y z
N MET A 1 -5.48 -18.47 -15.28
CA MET A 1 -4.43 -18.08 -14.32
C MET A 1 -3.40 -17.27 -15.09
N ILE A 2 -2.92 -16.19 -14.55
CA ILE A 2 -1.90 -15.31 -15.16
C ILE A 2 -0.64 -15.47 -14.32
N ASP A 3 0.51 -15.65 -14.96
CA ASP A 3 1.81 -15.68 -14.30
C ASP A 3 2.60 -14.43 -14.73
N LEU A 4 3.07 -13.67 -13.75
CA LEU A 4 3.93 -12.51 -13.93
C LEU A 4 5.24 -12.79 -13.17
N ASN A 5 6.21 -13.40 -13.83
CA ASN A 5 7.51 -13.73 -13.23
C ASN A 5 7.38 -14.45 -11.86
N GLY A 6 6.53 -15.49 -11.82
CA GLY A 6 6.26 -16.26 -10.61
C GLY A 6 5.13 -15.75 -9.73
N ILE A 7 4.60 -14.56 -10.00
CA ILE A 7 3.40 -14.04 -9.32
C ILE A 7 2.16 -14.61 -9.97
N ARG A 8 1.50 -15.54 -9.30
CA ARG A 8 0.32 -16.22 -9.84
C ARG A 8 -0.95 -15.45 -9.48
N LEU A 9 -1.62 -14.92 -10.51
CA LEU A 9 -2.87 -14.19 -10.38
C LEU A 9 -4.04 -15.01 -10.93
N ARG A 10 -5.19 -14.99 -10.25
CA ARG A 10 -6.41 -15.68 -10.73
C ARG A 10 -7.00 -15.01 -11.99
N ASN A 11 -6.90 -13.70 -12.06
CA ASN A 11 -7.33 -12.86 -13.18
C ASN A 11 -6.59 -11.51 -13.12
N ARG A 12 -6.93 -10.57 -14.03
CA ARG A 12 -6.27 -9.26 -14.18
C ARG A 12 -6.65 -8.22 -13.13
N LEU A 13 -7.61 -8.49 -12.24
CA LEU A 13 -8.07 -7.52 -11.26
C LEU A 13 -7.26 -7.67 -9.97
N VAL A 14 -6.39 -6.71 -9.72
CA VAL A 14 -5.61 -6.62 -8.49
C VAL A 14 -6.03 -5.33 -7.75
N THR A 15 -6.30 -5.44 -6.46
CA THR A 15 -6.63 -4.25 -5.68
C THR A 15 -5.39 -3.47 -5.30
N SER A 16 -5.51 -2.14 -5.22
CA SER A 16 -4.43 -1.32 -4.67
C SER A 16 -4.30 -1.52 -3.17
N SER A 17 -3.09 -1.37 -2.64
CA SER A 17 -2.81 -1.37 -1.20
C SER A 17 -3.71 -0.37 -0.47
N SER A 18 -4.18 -0.74 0.70
CA SER A 18 -5.07 0.02 1.60
C SER A 18 -6.54 0.15 1.17
N LEU A 19 -6.93 -0.14 -0.07
CA LEU A 19 -8.33 -0.04 -0.49
C LEU A 19 -9.26 -0.96 0.34
N LEU A 20 -8.81 -2.18 0.62
CA LEU A 20 -9.57 -3.21 1.33
C LEU A 20 -9.00 -3.52 2.73
N GLY A 21 -8.23 -2.60 3.31
CA GLY A 21 -7.60 -2.79 4.61
C GLY A 21 -6.69 -4.03 4.62
N TYR A 22 -6.89 -4.92 5.57
CA TYR A 22 -6.15 -6.19 5.69
C TYR A 22 -6.86 -7.38 5.05
N GLY A 23 -7.87 -7.14 4.22
CA GLY A 23 -8.59 -8.19 3.49
C GLY A 23 -9.66 -8.94 4.33
N ALA A 24 -9.79 -8.64 5.61
CA ALA A 24 -10.82 -9.22 6.48
C ALA A 24 -11.44 -8.16 7.37
N PRO A 25 -12.78 -8.15 7.55
CA PRO A 25 -13.44 -7.30 8.53
C PRO A 25 -13.15 -7.80 9.94
N LYS A 26 -13.05 -6.88 10.92
CA LYS A 26 -12.94 -7.18 12.34
C LYS A 26 -14.10 -6.52 13.10
N GLY A 27 -15.02 -7.34 13.64
CA GLY A 27 -16.15 -6.90 14.46
C GLY A 27 -17.29 -6.19 13.71
N ARG A 28 -18.37 -5.86 14.42
CA ARG A 28 -19.58 -5.21 13.86
C ARG A 28 -19.31 -3.82 13.22
N PHE A 29 -18.26 -3.14 13.67
CA PHE A 29 -17.87 -1.80 13.22
C PHE A 29 -16.53 -1.77 12.47
N ALA A 30 -15.96 -2.90 12.12
CA ALA A 30 -14.84 -2.94 11.19
C ALA A 30 -15.21 -2.33 9.82
N ALA A 31 -16.50 -2.27 9.53
CA ALA A 31 -17.04 -1.53 8.40
C ALA A 31 -16.75 -0.02 8.45
N LEU A 32 -16.60 0.57 9.63
CA LEU A 32 -16.26 2.00 9.79
C LEU A 32 -14.75 2.26 9.75
N GLY A 33 -13.95 1.22 9.90
CA GLY A 33 -12.50 1.31 9.96
C GLY A 33 -11.80 1.02 8.63
N LEU A 34 -12.23 1.58 7.47
CA LEU A 34 -11.48 1.66 6.21
C LEU A 34 -11.82 0.67 5.08
N SER A 35 -12.68 -0.32 5.24
CA SER A 35 -13.17 -1.02 4.06
C SER A 35 -14.56 -1.65 4.29
N PRO A 36 -15.63 -0.86 4.23
CA PRO A 36 -16.99 -1.41 4.16
C PRO A 36 -17.17 -2.33 2.94
N ILE A 37 -16.36 -2.13 1.90
CA ILE A 37 -16.42 -2.89 0.64
C ILE A 37 -16.15 -4.37 0.86
N SER A 38 -15.23 -4.75 1.76
CA SER A 38 -14.91 -6.16 2.03
C SER A 38 -16.06 -6.97 2.60
N ASN A 39 -17.11 -6.30 3.13
CA ASN A 39 -18.32 -6.96 3.62
C ASN A 39 -19.33 -7.27 2.50
N PHE A 40 -19.22 -6.59 1.36
CA PHE A 40 -20.16 -6.70 0.25
C PHE A 40 -19.56 -7.35 -0.99
N VAL A 41 -18.23 -7.49 -1.04
CA VAL A 41 -17.52 -8.04 -2.19
C VAL A 41 -16.75 -9.29 -1.77
N ASP A 42 -16.94 -10.39 -2.50
CA ASP A 42 -16.15 -11.60 -2.31
C ASP A 42 -14.73 -11.38 -2.86
N LEU A 43 -13.79 -11.16 -1.94
CA LEU A 43 -12.39 -10.86 -2.25
C LEU A 43 -11.66 -12.02 -2.93
N ARG A 44 -12.18 -13.24 -2.85
CA ARG A 44 -11.63 -14.42 -3.55
C ARG A 44 -11.81 -14.33 -5.06
N ARG A 45 -12.68 -13.44 -5.55
CA ARG A 45 -12.93 -13.20 -6.97
C ARG A 45 -11.87 -12.32 -7.64
N PHE A 46 -11.03 -11.62 -6.87
CA PHE A 46 -9.93 -10.83 -7.41
C PHE A 46 -8.75 -11.73 -7.83
N GLY A 47 -7.98 -11.28 -8.80
CA GLY A 47 -6.71 -11.89 -9.19
C GLY A 47 -5.73 -11.95 -8.03
N ALA A 48 -5.62 -10.83 -7.30
CA ALA A 48 -5.01 -10.75 -5.98
C ALA A 48 -5.57 -9.54 -5.20
N VAL A 49 -5.45 -9.59 -3.88
CA VAL A 49 -5.78 -8.51 -2.95
C VAL A 49 -4.48 -7.99 -2.33
N THR A 50 -4.10 -6.75 -2.67
CA THR A 50 -2.98 -6.10 -2.00
C THR A 50 -3.47 -5.52 -0.68
N VAL A 51 -2.99 -6.08 0.42
CA VAL A 51 -3.36 -5.64 1.77
C VAL A 51 -2.66 -4.33 2.13
N ARG A 52 -3.18 -3.66 3.16
CA ARG A 52 -2.62 -2.42 3.71
C ARG A 52 -1.16 -2.63 4.10
N THR A 53 -0.32 -1.64 3.80
CA THR A 53 1.10 -1.67 4.18
C THR A 53 1.26 -1.88 5.69
N VAL A 54 2.07 -2.86 6.07
CA VAL A 54 2.48 -3.13 7.45
C VAL A 54 3.94 -2.79 7.65
N THR A 55 4.29 -2.41 8.87
CA THR A 55 5.65 -2.11 9.32
C THR A 55 6.07 -3.10 10.41
N THR A 56 7.34 -3.10 10.81
CA THR A 56 7.86 -3.98 11.89
C THR A 56 7.10 -3.80 13.19
N GLN A 57 6.76 -2.56 13.54
CA GLN A 57 5.97 -2.19 14.71
C GLN A 57 4.67 -1.52 14.29
N PRO A 58 3.62 -1.51 15.13
CA PRO A 58 2.41 -0.73 14.89
C PRO A 58 2.73 0.76 14.74
N ARG A 59 1.99 1.45 13.87
CA ARG A 59 2.12 2.89 13.64
C ARG A 59 0.76 3.57 13.65
N GLU A 60 0.66 4.68 14.34
CA GLU A 60 -0.56 5.51 14.32
C GLU A 60 -0.71 6.30 13.01
N GLY A 61 0.42 6.70 12.39
CA GLY A 61 0.41 7.57 11.22
C GLY A 61 -0.15 8.96 11.56
N HIS A 62 -0.86 9.58 10.60
CA HIS A 62 -1.54 10.87 10.81
C HIS A 62 -3.02 10.72 11.16
N PHE A 63 -3.49 9.49 11.25
CA PHE A 63 -4.88 9.15 11.55
C PHE A 63 -4.92 7.91 12.44
N THR A 64 -5.24 8.11 13.71
CA THR A 64 -5.39 7.02 14.68
C THR A 64 -6.74 6.35 14.47
N LEU A 65 -6.72 5.09 14.01
CA LEU A 65 -7.90 4.24 13.98
C LEU A 65 -8.04 3.55 15.33
N LYS A 66 -9.01 3.94 16.11
CA LYS A 66 -9.46 3.12 17.24
C LYS A 66 -10.11 1.85 16.68
N GLU A 67 -9.86 0.71 17.31
CA GLU A 67 -10.42 -0.59 16.88
C GLU A 67 -11.94 -0.68 17.05
N SER A 68 -12.49 0.11 17.96
CA SER A 68 -13.91 0.25 18.19
C SER A 68 -14.24 1.71 18.47
N TRP A 69 -15.33 2.20 17.89
CA TRP A 69 -15.92 3.50 18.16
C TRP A 69 -17.26 3.33 18.85
N ARG A 70 -17.50 4.11 19.90
CA ARG A 70 -18.84 4.26 20.49
C ARG A 70 -19.66 5.20 19.63
N ILE A 71 -20.98 5.07 19.67
CA ILE A 71 -21.90 5.96 18.91
C ILE A 71 -21.64 7.42 19.26
N SER A 72 -21.34 7.73 20.54
CA SER A 72 -21.01 9.06 21.01
C SER A 72 -19.69 9.64 20.43
N GLU A 73 -18.80 8.80 19.88
CA GLU A 73 -17.52 9.19 19.30
C GLU A 73 -17.60 9.39 17.77
N ILE A 74 -18.75 9.14 17.14
CA ILE A 74 -18.93 9.32 15.68
C ILE A 74 -18.59 10.72 15.20
N PRO A 75 -18.94 11.84 15.89
CA PRO A 75 -18.55 13.19 15.47
C PRO A 75 -17.03 13.38 15.43
N GLU A 76 -16.31 12.82 16.40
CA GLU A 76 -14.84 12.84 16.41
C GLU A 76 -14.25 12.01 15.26
N LEU A 77 -14.78 10.83 15.01
CA LEU A 77 -14.40 9.99 13.88
C LEU A 77 -14.56 10.74 12.55
N LEU A 78 -15.70 11.38 12.34
CA LEU A 78 -15.97 12.16 11.11
C LEU A 78 -15.00 13.34 10.98
N ARG A 79 -14.67 14.02 12.11
CA ARG A 79 -13.68 15.11 12.11
C ARG A 79 -12.28 14.63 11.74
N LEU A 80 -11.84 13.49 12.31
CA LEU A 80 -10.56 12.88 12.00
C LEU A 80 -10.50 12.43 10.54
N TYR A 81 -11.58 11.83 10.04
CA TYR A 81 -11.69 11.41 8.64
C TYR A 81 -11.57 12.59 7.67
N ARG A 82 -12.26 13.70 7.96
CA ARG A 82 -12.17 14.93 7.16
C ARG A 82 -10.77 15.54 7.16
N GLY A 83 -10.03 15.39 8.26
CA GLY A 83 -8.63 15.84 8.36
C GLY A 83 -7.62 14.95 7.62
N ALA A 84 -8.00 13.70 7.29
CA ALA A 84 -7.14 12.71 6.67
C ALA A 84 -7.55 12.31 5.25
N LEU A 85 -8.81 12.57 4.86
CA LEU A 85 -9.36 12.20 3.55
C LEU A 85 -10.27 13.30 3.03
N GLN A 86 -9.98 13.81 1.85
CA GLN A 86 -10.74 14.83 1.16
C GLN A 86 -11.12 14.37 -0.25
N GLU A 87 -12.37 14.60 -0.64
CA GLU A 87 -12.77 14.45 -2.03
C GLU A 87 -12.05 15.51 -2.88
N ALA A 88 -11.57 15.12 -4.03
CA ALA A 88 -10.98 16.00 -5.04
C ALA A 88 -11.66 15.71 -6.39
N ASP A 89 -11.58 16.62 -7.34
CA ASP A 89 -12.18 16.43 -8.65
C ASP A 89 -11.68 15.14 -9.30
N ALA A 90 -12.61 14.22 -9.56
CA ALA A 90 -12.35 12.89 -10.10
C ALA A 90 -11.41 11.99 -9.24
N GLY A 91 -11.30 12.25 -7.92
CA GLY A 91 -10.45 11.44 -7.05
C GLY A 91 -10.56 11.77 -5.56
N TRP A 92 -9.59 11.28 -4.82
CA TRP A 92 -9.49 11.46 -3.37
C TRP A 92 -8.09 11.83 -2.97
N LEU A 93 -7.95 12.79 -2.06
CA LEU A 93 -6.70 13.20 -1.44
C LEU A 93 -6.63 12.64 -0.02
N ASN A 94 -5.62 11.83 0.29
CA ASN A 94 -5.46 11.19 1.58
C ASN A 94 -4.12 11.52 2.27
N ALA A 95 -4.12 11.53 3.59
CA ALA A 95 -2.96 11.77 4.44
C ALA A 95 -2.92 10.79 5.62
N PHE A 96 -2.95 9.47 5.37
CA PHE A 96 -2.97 8.46 6.44
C PHE A 96 -1.61 8.18 7.08
N GLY A 97 -0.50 8.27 6.31
CA GLY A 97 0.86 8.16 6.85
C GLY A 97 1.25 6.78 7.40
N TRP A 98 0.84 5.71 6.73
CA TRP A 98 1.10 4.31 7.14
C TRP A 98 0.57 3.96 8.53
N SER A 99 -0.59 4.47 8.92
CA SER A 99 -1.30 3.96 10.09
C SER A 99 -1.55 2.45 9.90
N ASN A 100 -0.97 1.60 10.76
CA ASN A 100 -1.08 0.14 10.64
C ASN A 100 -0.84 -0.56 11.99
N ILE A 101 -1.21 -1.84 12.04
CA ILE A 101 -1.19 -2.67 13.25
C ILE A 101 0.15 -3.39 13.50
N GLY A 102 1.14 -3.23 12.61
CA GLY A 102 2.37 -4.02 12.65
C GLY A 102 2.21 -5.42 12.05
N ILE A 103 3.36 -6.01 11.68
CA ILE A 103 3.38 -7.28 10.95
C ILE A 103 2.94 -8.46 11.83
N ASP A 104 3.34 -8.51 13.10
CA ASP A 104 3.03 -9.63 13.97
C ASP A 104 1.52 -9.73 14.20
N ARG A 105 0.89 -8.62 14.54
CA ARG A 105 -0.56 -8.56 14.71
C ARG A 105 -1.33 -8.85 13.42
N TYR A 106 -0.77 -8.48 12.26
CA TYR A 106 -1.37 -8.85 10.98
C TYR A 106 -1.43 -10.38 10.83
N PHE A 107 -0.34 -11.09 11.13
CA PHE A 107 -0.29 -12.54 11.03
C PHE A 107 -1.17 -13.23 12.07
N ASP A 108 -1.22 -12.71 13.30
CA ASP A 108 -2.02 -13.31 14.38
C ASP A 108 -3.52 -13.14 14.17
N GLU A 109 -3.97 -11.97 13.72
CA GLU A 109 -5.39 -11.63 13.75
C GLU A 109 -6.07 -11.60 12.39
N TYR A 110 -5.38 -11.21 11.33
CA TYR A 110 -5.98 -10.97 10.02
C TYR A 110 -5.64 -12.04 8.99
N PHE A 111 -4.40 -12.48 8.97
CA PHE A 111 -3.94 -13.49 8.02
C PHE A 111 -4.77 -14.78 8.05
N PRO A 112 -5.12 -15.39 9.22
CA PRO A 112 -5.93 -16.58 9.28
C PRO A 112 -7.35 -16.38 8.73
N ARG A 113 -7.91 -15.17 8.83
CA ARG A 113 -9.26 -14.82 8.40
C ARG A 113 -9.40 -14.63 6.90
N THR A 114 -8.29 -14.55 6.18
CA THR A 114 -8.25 -14.31 4.74
C THR A 114 -7.91 -15.56 3.94
N THR A 115 -8.16 -16.74 4.52
CA THR A 115 -7.97 -18.04 3.85
C THR A 115 -8.74 -18.09 2.54
N GLY A 116 -8.09 -18.60 1.49
CA GLY A 116 -8.66 -18.66 0.14
C GLY A 116 -8.56 -17.39 -0.68
N GLN A 117 -8.14 -16.25 -0.10
CA GLN A 117 -7.78 -15.06 -0.87
C GLN A 117 -6.37 -15.21 -1.46
N ASN A 118 -6.17 -14.74 -2.69
CA ASN A 118 -4.83 -14.57 -3.26
C ASN A 118 -4.30 -13.20 -2.82
N ARG A 119 -3.24 -13.16 -2.02
CA ARG A 119 -2.81 -11.94 -1.31
C ARG A 119 -1.45 -11.47 -1.76
N ILE A 120 -1.31 -10.15 -1.88
CA ILE A 120 -0.04 -9.43 -1.96
C ILE A 120 0.13 -8.68 -0.64
N LEU A 121 1.18 -8.96 0.12
CA LEU A 121 1.44 -8.31 1.40
C LEU A 121 2.33 -7.09 1.19
N SER A 122 1.77 -5.89 1.42
CA SER A 122 2.51 -4.64 1.29
C SER A 122 3.32 -4.36 2.56
N LEU A 123 4.63 -4.17 2.40
CA LEU A 123 5.62 -3.94 3.45
C LEU A 123 6.18 -2.52 3.36
N GLY A 124 6.38 -1.88 4.50
CA GLY A 124 6.99 -0.56 4.58
C GLY A 124 7.98 -0.47 5.74
N GLY A 125 9.13 0.14 5.49
CA GLY A 125 10.18 0.36 6.46
C GLY A 125 10.95 1.64 6.13
N PHE A 126 11.79 2.10 7.05
CA PHE A 126 12.59 3.33 6.91
C PHE A 126 14.09 3.06 6.82
N SER A 127 14.49 1.79 6.82
CA SER A 127 15.86 1.36 6.65
C SER A 127 15.95 0.01 5.95
N PRO A 128 17.10 -0.34 5.35
CA PRO A 128 17.34 -1.68 4.80
C PRO A 128 17.16 -2.79 5.84
N ASP A 129 17.53 -2.53 7.11
CA ASP A 129 17.36 -3.50 8.21
C ASP A 129 15.90 -3.76 8.54
N GLU A 130 15.05 -2.74 8.52
CA GLU A 130 13.60 -2.92 8.71
C GLU A 130 12.98 -3.76 7.59
N PHE A 131 13.34 -3.53 6.32
CA PHE A 131 12.86 -4.36 5.20
C PHE A 131 13.37 -5.80 5.31
N ALA A 132 14.64 -6.02 5.66
CA ALA A 132 15.19 -7.36 5.88
C ALA A 132 14.46 -8.08 7.03
N SER A 133 14.22 -7.41 8.15
CA SER A 133 13.46 -7.94 9.28
C SER A 133 12.02 -8.27 8.91
N LEU A 134 11.36 -7.44 8.11
CA LEU A 134 10.00 -7.70 7.62
C LEU A 134 9.97 -8.96 6.74
N VAL A 135 10.90 -9.09 5.80
CA VAL A 135 11.01 -10.26 4.93
C VAL A 135 11.26 -11.53 5.74
N GLU A 136 12.16 -11.48 6.73
CA GLU A 136 12.41 -12.63 7.63
C GLU A 136 11.15 -13.05 8.37
N ARG A 137 10.38 -12.09 8.91
CA ARG A 137 9.13 -12.38 9.61
C ARG A 137 8.08 -12.98 8.66
N VAL A 138 7.94 -12.45 7.44
CA VAL A 138 7.07 -13.03 6.42
C VAL A 138 7.48 -14.46 6.09
N ASN A 139 8.77 -14.70 5.87
CA ASN A 139 9.28 -16.05 5.58
C ASN A 139 8.98 -17.06 6.70
N ARG A 140 9.06 -16.63 7.95
CA ARG A 140 8.78 -17.46 9.12
C ARG A 140 7.30 -17.73 9.33
N GLN A 141 6.45 -16.73 9.14
CA GLN A 141 5.03 -16.79 9.51
C GLN A 141 4.08 -17.17 8.36
N ALA A 142 4.43 -16.85 7.11
CA ALA A 142 3.60 -17.17 5.96
C ALA A 142 3.92 -18.58 5.41
N PRO A 143 2.97 -19.52 5.37
CA PRO A 143 3.16 -20.80 4.72
C PRO A 143 3.52 -20.65 3.24
N SER A 144 4.28 -21.59 2.69
CA SER A 144 4.61 -21.60 1.26
C SER A 144 3.36 -21.54 0.39
N GLY A 145 3.35 -20.68 -0.61
CA GLY A 145 2.21 -20.51 -1.53
C GLY A 145 1.00 -19.77 -0.93
N SER A 146 1.08 -19.26 0.29
CA SER A 146 -0.01 -18.53 0.93
C SER A 146 -0.11 -17.05 0.55
N LEU A 147 0.94 -16.52 -0.06
CA LEU A 147 1.01 -15.18 -0.64
C LEU A 147 1.33 -15.30 -2.14
N ALA A 148 0.73 -14.47 -2.97
CA ALA A 148 1.11 -14.32 -4.37
C ALA A 148 2.45 -13.60 -4.51
N ALA A 149 2.67 -12.58 -3.66
CA ALA A 149 3.88 -11.76 -3.63
C ALA A 149 3.97 -10.95 -2.33
N VAL A 150 5.11 -10.31 -2.11
CA VAL A 150 5.28 -9.18 -1.21
C VAL A 150 5.48 -7.90 -2.03
N GLU A 151 4.88 -6.78 -1.61
CA GLU A 151 5.05 -5.47 -2.26
C GLU A 151 5.91 -4.58 -1.35
N PHE A 152 7.05 -4.09 -1.84
CA PHE A 152 7.85 -3.09 -1.13
C PHE A 152 7.32 -1.69 -1.44
N ASN A 153 6.77 -1.02 -0.44
CA ASN A 153 6.23 0.33 -0.55
C ASN A 153 7.28 1.35 -0.13
N VAL A 154 8.17 1.70 -1.04
CA VAL A 154 9.25 2.69 -0.88
C VAL A 154 8.91 4.03 -1.53
N SER A 155 7.63 4.33 -1.69
CA SER A 155 7.18 5.46 -2.51
C SER A 155 6.00 6.24 -1.90
N CYS A 156 5.80 6.15 -0.58
CA CYS A 156 4.69 6.81 0.11
C CYS A 156 5.08 8.23 0.57
N HIS A 157 4.44 9.27 0.00
CA HIS A 157 4.68 10.67 0.40
C HIS A 157 4.18 11.01 1.80
N ASN A 158 3.14 10.29 2.27
CA ASN A 158 2.49 10.59 3.54
C ASN A 158 3.34 10.24 4.77
N VAL A 159 4.50 9.59 4.59
CA VAL A 159 5.41 9.27 5.70
C VAL A 159 6.53 10.29 5.87
N ASN A 160 6.59 11.29 4.99
CA ASN A 160 7.60 12.37 5.01
C ASN A 160 9.04 11.83 5.11
N PHE A 161 9.36 10.84 4.28
CA PHE A 161 10.66 10.18 4.22
C PHE A 161 11.14 10.07 2.78
N ASP A 162 12.44 10.34 2.54
CA ASP A 162 13.07 10.14 1.24
C ASP A 162 13.65 8.71 1.16
N PHE A 163 13.10 7.91 0.25
CA PHE A 163 13.54 6.54 0.03
C PHE A 163 14.74 6.43 -0.92
N ASN A 164 15.05 7.48 -1.69
CA ASN A 164 16.12 7.43 -2.70
C ASN A 164 17.46 6.95 -2.14
N PRO A 165 17.92 7.41 -0.95
CA PRO A 165 19.22 6.99 -0.42
C PRO A 165 19.28 5.51 -0.01
N ILE A 166 18.17 4.88 0.27
CA ILE A 166 18.16 3.52 0.85
C ILE A 166 17.66 2.42 -0.10
N ILE A 167 17.00 2.80 -1.22
CA ILE A 167 16.28 1.85 -2.07
C ILE A 167 17.19 0.76 -2.64
N GLU A 168 18.39 1.11 -3.08
CA GLU A 168 19.35 0.16 -3.65
C GLU A 168 19.73 -0.91 -2.62
N GLU A 169 20.07 -0.49 -1.41
CA GLU A 169 20.46 -1.41 -0.34
C GLU A 169 19.26 -2.25 0.15
N VAL A 170 18.06 -1.67 0.18
CA VAL A 170 16.83 -2.43 0.45
C VAL A 170 16.66 -3.55 -0.57
N LEU A 171 16.79 -3.26 -1.85
CA LEU A 171 16.62 -4.26 -2.91
C LEU A 171 17.71 -5.33 -2.85
N LYS A 172 18.98 -4.95 -2.71
CA LYS A 172 20.12 -5.90 -2.61
C LYS A 172 19.98 -6.88 -1.46
N ARG A 173 19.44 -6.45 -0.33
CA ARG A 173 19.35 -7.28 0.89
C ARG A 173 18.04 -8.03 1.00
N ALA A 174 16.92 -7.35 0.77
CA ALA A 174 15.61 -7.91 1.07
C ALA A 174 15.03 -8.76 -0.08
N VAL A 175 15.36 -8.45 -1.36
CA VAL A 175 14.83 -9.22 -2.48
C VAL A 175 15.36 -10.67 -2.49
N PRO A 176 16.69 -10.92 -2.44
CA PRO A 176 17.19 -12.30 -2.45
C PRO A 176 16.85 -13.09 -1.18
N ALA A 177 16.56 -12.41 -0.07
CA ALA A 177 16.12 -13.05 1.16
C ALA A 177 14.65 -13.48 1.14
N SER A 178 13.84 -12.96 0.22
CA SER A 178 12.40 -13.25 0.17
C SER A 178 12.10 -14.61 -0.45
N ARG A 179 11.29 -15.43 0.24
CA ARG A 179 10.74 -16.68 -0.29
C ARG A 179 9.58 -16.47 -1.26
N PHE A 180 9.04 -15.26 -1.33
CA PHE A 180 7.93 -14.88 -2.20
C PHE A 180 8.42 -13.90 -3.26
N PRO A 181 7.83 -13.90 -4.46
CA PRO A 181 8.12 -12.89 -5.47
C PRO A 181 7.95 -11.48 -4.90
N VAL A 182 8.87 -10.57 -5.26
CA VAL A 182 8.85 -9.19 -4.78
C VAL A 182 8.30 -8.27 -5.86
N ILE A 183 7.41 -7.37 -5.48
CA ILE A 183 6.90 -6.26 -6.28
C ILE A 183 7.47 -4.96 -5.72
N LEU A 184 8.02 -4.08 -6.56
CA LEU A 184 8.39 -2.73 -6.15
C LEU A 184 7.30 -1.74 -6.54
N LYS A 185 6.80 -0.96 -5.56
CA LYS A 185 5.80 0.08 -5.81
C LYS A 185 6.47 1.41 -6.13
N LEU A 186 6.16 1.93 -7.33
CA LEU A 186 6.71 3.18 -7.85
C LEU A 186 5.79 4.38 -7.58
N SER A 187 6.37 5.58 -7.50
CA SER A 187 5.65 6.85 -7.50
C SER A 187 6.20 7.77 -8.58
N PRO A 188 5.34 8.54 -9.27
CA PRO A 188 5.77 9.52 -10.27
C PRO A 188 6.48 10.74 -9.66
N ASP A 189 6.45 10.88 -8.34
CA ASP A 189 7.09 11.99 -7.63
C ASP A 189 8.54 11.69 -7.21
N PHE A 190 9.04 10.49 -7.56
CA PHE A 190 10.44 10.06 -7.38
C PHE A 190 11.06 9.71 -8.74
N ASP A 191 12.33 9.37 -8.78
CA ASP A 191 12.99 8.86 -9.98
C ASP A 191 12.60 7.39 -10.21
N TYR A 192 11.36 7.18 -10.68
CA TYR A 192 10.81 5.85 -10.92
C TYR A 192 11.55 5.07 -12.02
N LEU A 193 12.21 5.74 -12.98
CA LEU A 193 13.03 5.06 -14.00
C LEU A 193 14.30 4.47 -13.39
N ALA A 194 15.01 5.23 -12.55
CA ALA A 194 16.15 4.71 -11.80
C ALA A 194 15.73 3.58 -10.87
N HIS A 195 14.62 3.75 -10.14
CA HIS A 195 14.09 2.71 -9.25
C HIS A 195 13.71 1.43 -10.00
N ALA A 196 13.12 1.54 -11.18
CA ALA A 196 12.77 0.39 -12.01
C ALA A 196 14.00 -0.36 -12.52
N LYS A 197 15.05 0.35 -12.95
CA LYS A 197 16.34 -0.25 -13.34
C LYS A 197 17.00 -0.97 -12.16
N LEU A 198 17.01 -0.36 -10.97
CA LEU A 198 17.48 -1.01 -9.75
C LEU A 198 16.68 -2.25 -9.42
N ALA A 199 15.35 -2.20 -9.56
CA ALA A 199 14.46 -3.32 -9.33
C ALA A 199 14.77 -4.50 -10.27
N GLU A 200 14.91 -4.24 -11.57
CA GLU A 200 15.27 -5.24 -12.57
C GLU A 200 16.64 -5.88 -12.27
N ALA A 201 17.64 -5.05 -11.96
CA ALA A 201 18.99 -5.52 -11.63
C ALA A 201 19.06 -6.37 -10.36
N ASN A 202 18.12 -6.21 -9.44
CA ASN A 202 18.07 -6.96 -8.16
C ASN A 202 17.03 -8.09 -8.15
N GLY A 203 16.45 -8.48 -9.30
CA GLY A 203 15.58 -9.64 -9.39
C GLY A 203 14.16 -9.42 -8.83
N VAL A 204 13.69 -8.17 -8.77
CA VAL A 204 12.28 -7.87 -8.49
C VAL A 204 11.41 -8.50 -9.58
N ALA A 205 10.31 -9.12 -9.21
CA ALA A 205 9.47 -9.88 -10.13
C ALA A 205 8.51 -8.99 -10.95
N ALA A 206 8.07 -7.87 -10.39
CA ALA A 206 7.15 -6.94 -11.05
C ALA A 206 7.19 -5.54 -10.45
N LEU A 207 6.62 -4.57 -11.17
CA LEU A 207 6.44 -3.19 -10.71
C LEU A 207 4.96 -2.90 -10.48
N SER A 208 4.65 -2.15 -9.41
CA SER A 208 3.31 -1.59 -9.15
C SER A 208 3.31 -0.09 -9.49
N ALA A 209 2.77 0.29 -10.63
CA ALA A 209 2.67 1.66 -11.09
C ALA A 209 1.19 2.10 -11.08
N ILE A 210 0.87 3.14 -10.32
CA ILE A 210 1.68 4.04 -9.51
C ILE A 210 1.11 4.18 -8.09
N ASN A 211 1.91 4.65 -7.14
CA ASN A 211 1.41 5.16 -5.86
C ASN A 211 0.61 6.44 -6.10
N THR A 212 -0.04 6.95 -5.07
CA THR A 212 -0.73 8.25 -5.11
C THR A 212 0.24 9.38 -5.46
N VAL A 213 -0.27 10.41 -6.15
CA VAL A 213 0.50 11.60 -6.54
C VAL A 213 0.37 12.66 -5.45
N LYS A 214 1.47 13.34 -5.10
CA LYS A 214 1.45 14.39 -4.08
C LYS A 214 0.55 15.54 -4.53
N GLY A 215 -0.41 15.92 -3.67
CA GLY A 215 -1.37 16.98 -3.97
C GLY A 215 -1.68 17.85 -2.75
N LEU A 216 -2.35 18.97 -3.03
CA LEU A 216 -2.81 19.93 -2.03
C LEU A 216 -4.25 20.32 -2.36
N ARG A 217 -5.09 20.43 -1.32
CA ARG A 217 -6.41 21.04 -1.43
C ARG A 217 -6.57 22.16 -0.39
N LEU A 218 -7.06 23.29 -0.86
CA LEU A 218 -7.27 24.49 -0.03
C LEU A 218 -8.77 24.72 0.18
N ASN A 219 -9.09 25.28 1.34
CA ASN A 219 -10.41 25.85 1.58
C ASN A 219 -10.55 27.12 0.74
N PRO A 220 -11.54 27.23 -0.16
CA PRO A 220 -11.65 28.37 -1.07
C PRO A 220 -11.97 29.69 -0.36
N LYS A 221 -12.51 29.65 0.87
CA LYS A 221 -12.85 30.85 1.64
C LYS A 221 -11.67 31.37 2.48
N SER A 222 -10.87 30.47 3.08
CA SER A 222 -9.80 30.85 4.00
C SER A 222 -8.40 30.70 3.42
N GLY A 223 -8.24 30.01 2.28
CA GLY A 223 -6.93 29.64 1.73
C GLY A 223 -6.15 28.59 2.57
N ALA A 224 -6.73 28.10 3.65
CA ALA A 224 -6.08 27.12 4.51
C ALA A 224 -6.11 25.70 3.90
N PRO A 225 -5.07 24.87 4.12
CA PRO A 225 -5.09 23.47 3.73
C PRO A 225 -6.25 22.70 4.39
N LEU A 226 -6.94 21.85 3.62
CA LEU A 226 -8.03 21.02 4.14
C LEU A 226 -7.53 19.76 4.86
N LEU A 227 -6.37 19.23 4.45
CA LEU A 227 -5.73 18.14 5.17
C LEU A 227 -4.88 18.67 6.32
N LYS A 228 -4.94 18.00 7.47
CA LYS A 228 -4.14 18.31 8.67
C LYS A 228 -2.64 18.35 8.36
N ASN A 229 -2.19 17.48 7.46
CA ASN A 229 -0.79 17.34 7.05
C ASN A 229 -0.41 18.25 5.86
N ARG A 230 -1.26 19.22 5.51
CA ARG A 230 -1.15 20.12 4.37
C ARG A 230 -1.20 19.39 3.02
N TYR A 231 -0.28 18.47 2.77
CA TYR A 231 -0.20 17.65 1.56
C TYR A 231 -0.76 16.26 1.79
N GLY A 232 -1.20 15.61 0.71
CA GLY A 232 -1.65 14.23 0.73
C GLY A 232 -1.41 13.54 -0.61
N GLY A 233 -1.74 12.26 -0.67
CA GLY A 233 -1.68 11.48 -1.90
C GLY A 233 -3.00 11.51 -2.66
N LEU A 234 -2.99 12.07 -3.86
CA LEU A 234 -4.13 12.06 -4.79
C LEU A 234 -4.25 10.68 -5.44
N SER A 235 -5.46 10.15 -5.46
CA SER A 235 -5.82 8.88 -6.09
C SER A 235 -7.09 9.03 -6.95
N GLY A 236 -7.45 7.95 -7.68
CA GLY A 236 -8.67 7.91 -8.49
C GLY A 236 -8.43 8.28 -9.96
N ARG A 237 -9.50 8.65 -10.64
CA ARG A 237 -9.47 8.92 -12.08
C ARG A 237 -8.54 10.06 -12.47
N ALA A 238 -8.34 11.02 -11.58
CA ALA A 238 -7.46 12.18 -11.80
C ALA A 238 -6.01 11.79 -12.12
N ILE A 239 -5.49 10.71 -11.56
CA ILE A 239 -4.11 10.26 -11.77
C ILE A 239 -3.94 9.22 -12.89
N LYS A 240 -5.04 8.79 -13.54
CA LYS A 240 -4.96 7.77 -14.59
C LYS A 240 -4.03 8.17 -15.75
N PRO A 241 -4.06 9.39 -16.29
CA PRO A 241 -3.12 9.80 -17.35
C PRO A 241 -1.65 9.74 -16.91
N ILE A 242 -1.38 10.07 -15.64
CA ILE A 242 -0.03 10.03 -15.06
C ILE A 242 0.45 8.57 -14.96
N GLY A 243 -0.41 7.67 -14.48
CA GLY A 243 -0.07 6.24 -14.42
C GLY A 243 0.20 5.64 -15.79
N LEU A 244 -0.60 6.00 -16.81
CA LEU A 244 -0.38 5.55 -18.18
C LEU A 244 0.93 6.07 -18.76
N ARG A 245 1.29 7.34 -18.51
CA ARG A 245 2.56 7.92 -18.90
C ARG A 245 3.73 7.14 -18.27
N VAL A 246 3.71 6.91 -16.96
CA VAL A 246 4.77 6.15 -16.27
C VAL A 246 4.94 4.75 -16.87
N VAL A 247 3.86 4.04 -17.13
CA VAL A 247 3.93 2.70 -17.76
C VAL A 247 4.50 2.77 -19.17
N SER A 248 4.16 3.80 -19.97
CA SER A 248 4.72 4.01 -21.31
C SER A 248 6.23 4.23 -21.25
N GLU A 249 6.68 5.16 -20.40
CA GLU A 249 8.09 5.49 -20.23
C GLU A 249 8.93 4.32 -19.72
N LEU A 250 8.38 3.48 -18.80
CA LEU A 250 9.03 2.24 -18.37
C LEU A 250 9.24 1.27 -19.53
N ARG A 251 8.24 1.12 -20.39
CA ARG A 251 8.34 0.26 -21.59
C ARG A 251 9.34 0.82 -22.62
N GLU A 252 9.33 2.12 -22.87
CA GLU A 252 10.26 2.82 -23.76
C GLU A 252 11.71 2.70 -23.25
N ALA A 253 11.91 2.70 -21.93
CA ALA A 253 13.19 2.46 -21.29
C ALA A 253 13.64 0.98 -21.33
N GLY A 254 12.83 0.09 -21.90
CA GLY A 254 13.16 -1.34 -22.04
C GLY A 254 13.01 -2.16 -20.76
N ILE A 255 12.35 -1.64 -19.74
CA ILE A 255 12.08 -2.38 -18.48
C ILE A 255 11.16 -3.57 -18.78
N LYS A 256 11.56 -4.77 -18.36
CA LYS A 256 10.89 -6.06 -18.65
C LYS A 256 10.04 -6.60 -17.48
N LEU A 257 9.87 -5.85 -16.41
CA LEU A 257 9.13 -6.24 -15.19
C LEU A 257 7.63 -6.02 -15.29
#